data_95aaae2ac4829dac2c122c7b0440b1ba
#
_entry.id   95aaae2ac4829dac2c122c7b0440b1ba
#
_cell.length_a   1.000
_cell.length_b   1.000
_cell.length_c   1.000
_cell.angle_alpha   90.00
_cell.angle_beta   90.00
_cell.angle_gamma   90.00
#
_symmetry.space_group_name_H-M   'P 1'
#
loop_
_entity.id
_entity.type
_entity.pdbx_description
1 polymer ?
#
loop_
_entity_poly.entity_id
_entity_poly.type
_entity_poly.pdbx_seq_one_letter_code
_entity_poly.pdbx_strand_id
1 'polypeptide(L)'
;MLNRQRRVRPLIRQAVSEGRRVKRARFYIDPETCTGDHGCIRLSGCPSLTIRDNPDPLRTDPVSYVDNSCVGCGVCGTNAHSAVLCPSFSRVEMIHNPTAWDRFLDNTRARVREWWRTRDRKRMAQRQF
;
A
#
# COMPACT_ATOMS: atom_id res chain seq x y z
N MET A 1 8.67 12.88 -16.31
CA MET A 1 8.00 11.82 -15.51
C MET A 1 6.48 11.87 -15.55
N LEU A 2 5.85 13.02 -15.49
CA LEU A 2 4.39 13.22 -15.70
C LEU A 2 3.84 12.54 -16.95
N ASN A 3 4.63 12.47 -18.02
CA ASN A 3 4.22 11.89 -19.30
C ASN A 3 4.01 10.36 -19.24
N ARG A 4 4.76 9.64 -18.41
CA ARG A 4 4.61 8.18 -18.23
C ARG A 4 3.33 7.84 -17.48
N GLN A 5 3.00 8.60 -16.46
CA GLN A 5 1.75 8.42 -15.69
C GLN A 5 0.52 8.69 -16.56
N ARG A 6 0.54 9.73 -17.38
CA ARG A 6 -0.56 10.06 -18.30
C ARG A 6 -0.84 8.95 -19.31
N ARG A 7 0.19 8.27 -19.81
CA ARG A 7 0.04 7.17 -20.80
C ARG A 7 -0.41 5.85 -20.16
N VAL A 8 0.09 5.50 -18.99
CA VAL A 8 -0.17 4.20 -18.36
C VAL A 8 -1.56 4.12 -17.73
N ARG A 9 -2.08 5.23 -17.18
CA ARG A 9 -3.38 5.28 -16.52
C ARG A 9 -4.56 4.84 -17.41
N PRO A 10 -4.74 5.37 -18.63
CA PRO A 10 -5.86 4.97 -19.47
C PRO A 10 -5.79 3.50 -19.86
N LEU A 11 -4.61 2.98 -20.16
CA LEU A 11 -4.41 1.58 -20.52
C LEU A 11 -4.77 0.62 -19.39
N ILE A 12 -4.40 0.96 -18.15
CA ILE A 12 -4.76 0.15 -16.98
C ILE A 12 -6.28 0.20 -16.76
N ARG A 13 -6.90 1.38 -16.85
CA ARG A 13 -8.35 1.52 -16.69
C ARG A 13 -9.11 0.71 -17.74
N GLN A 14 -8.69 0.80 -18.99
CA GLN A 14 -9.29 0.04 -20.08
C GLN A 14 -9.15 -1.47 -19.83
N ALA A 15 -7.96 -1.95 -19.50
CA ALA A 15 -7.73 -3.37 -19.22
C ALA A 15 -8.57 -3.87 -18.02
N VAL A 16 -8.76 -3.04 -17.00
CA VAL A 16 -9.60 -3.38 -15.85
C VAL A 16 -11.08 -3.40 -16.22
N SER A 17 -11.57 -2.43 -17.03
CA SER A 17 -12.96 -2.42 -17.51
C SER A 17 -13.28 -3.57 -18.44
N GLU A 18 -12.32 -4.05 -19.21
CA GLU A 18 -12.41 -5.24 -20.06
C GLU A 18 -12.37 -6.58 -19.28
N GLY A 19 -12.29 -6.53 -17.96
CA GLY A 19 -12.22 -7.72 -17.11
C GLY A 19 -10.87 -8.45 -17.14
N ARG A 20 -9.85 -7.90 -17.79
CA ARG A 20 -8.52 -8.53 -17.86
C ARG A 20 -7.83 -8.47 -16.49
N ARG A 21 -7.13 -9.55 -16.14
CA ARG A 21 -6.31 -9.62 -14.94
C ARG A 21 -5.11 -8.68 -15.07
N VAL A 22 -5.05 -7.67 -14.22
CA VAL A 22 -3.94 -6.71 -14.20
C VAL A 22 -3.25 -6.74 -12.85
N LYS A 23 -1.95 -7.04 -12.85
CA LYS A 23 -1.07 -6.86 -11.69
C LYS A 23 -0.43 -5.49 -11.75
N ARG A 24 -0.51 -4.74 -10.67
CA ARG A 24 0.07 -3.41 -10.56
C ARG A 24 0.78 -3.24 -9.23
N ALA A 25 2.05 -2.83 -9.27
CA ALA A 25 2.72 -2.35 -8.08
C ALA A 25 2.16 -0.99 -7.66
N ARG A 26 1.98 -0.79 -6.37
CA ARG A 26 1.57 0.46 -5.76
C ARG A 26 2.36 0.67 -4.48
N PHE A 27 2.62 1.91 -4.14
CA PHE A 27 3.11 2.24 -2.82
C PHE A 27 1.93 2.47 -1.87
N TYR A 28 2.16 2.14 -0.61
CA TYR A 28 1.21 2.28 0.49
C TYR A 28 1.92 2.91 1.67
N ILE A 29 1.23 3.75 2.40
CA ILE A 29 1.70 4.34 3.66
C ILE A 29 0.77 3.86 4.76
N ASP A 30 1.35 3.27 5.78
CA ASP A 30 0.64 2.84 6.97
C ASP A 30 0.35 4.06 7.86
N PRO A 31 -0.92 4.42 8.07
CA PRO A 31 -1.28 5.58 8.87
C PRO A 31 -0.90 5.45 10.35
N GLU A 32 -0.85 4.22 10.88
CA GLU A 32 -0.51 3.99 12.29
C GLU A 32 0.96 4.29 12.57
N THR A 33 1.83 4.02 11.59
CA THR A 33 3.30 4.20 11.71
C THR A 33 3.76 5.55 11.16
N CYS A 34 2.90 6.27 10.42
CA CYS A 34 3.26 7.56 9.82
C CYS A 34 3.45 8.63 10.90
N THR A 35 4.58 9.32 10.85
CA THR A 35 4.93 10.38 11.80
C THR A 35 4.33 11.75 11.48
N GLY A 36 3.75 11.91 10.26
CA GLY A 36 3.13 13.17 9.83
C GLY A 36 4.10 14.28 9.40
N ASP A 37 5.39 14.00 9.28
CA ASP A 37 6.39 15.00 8.85
C ASP A 37 6.32 15.35 7.35
N HIS A 38 5.61 14.55 6.56
CA HIS A 38 5.40 14.72 5.12
C HIS A 38 6.68 14.85 4.27
N GLY A 39 7.82 14.40 4.78
CA GLY A 39 9.09 14.37 4.05
C GLY A 39 9.00 13.64 2.72
N CYS A 40 8.22 12.55 2.68
CA CYS A 40 7.97 11.78 1.46
C CYS A 40 7.31 12.61 0.34
N ILE A 41 6.42 13.54 0.67
CA ILE A 41 5.77 14.43 -0.30
C ILE A 41 6.74 15.50 -0.78
N ARG A 42 7.40 16.18 0.16
CA ARG A 42 8.32 17.29 -0.15
C ARG A 42 9.51 16.87 -1.00
N LEU A 43 10.07 15.69 -0.71
CA LEU A 43 11.27 15.20 -1.41
C LEU A 43 10.94 14.53 -2.74
N SER A 44 9.82 13.83 -2.85
CA SER A 44 9.48 13.10 -4.08
C SER A 44 8.78 13.95 -5.13
N GLY A 45 8.04 14.98 -4.72
CA GLY A 45 7.18 15.75 -5.63
C GLY A 45 6.16 14.88 -6.38
N CYS A 46 5.78 13.74 -5.81
CA CYS A 46 4.89 12.79 -6.46
C CYS A 46 3.44 13.28 -6.43
N PRO A 47 2.76 13.43 -7.57
CA PRO A 47 1.38 13.94 -7.61
C PRO A 47 0.35 12.95 -7.04
N SER A 48 0.75 11.71 -6.78
CA SER A 48 -0.10 10.68 -6.16
C SER A 48 0.06 10.61 -4.63
N LEU A 49 1.01 11.36 -4.08
CA LEU A 49 1.16 11.52 -2.64
C LEU A 49 0.39 12.76 -2.18
N THR A 50 -0.56 12.55 -1.30
CA THR A 50 -1.44 13.58 -0.74
C THR A 50 -1.44 13.51 0.78
N ILE A 51 -2.02 14.50 1.41
CA ILE A 51 -2.23 14.55 2.85
C ILE A 51 -3.68 14.17 3.12
N ARG A 52 -3.91 13.40 4.17
CA ARG A 52 -5.22 12.98 4.64
C ARG A 52 -5.28 13.06 6.16
N ASP A 53 -6.47 13.31 6.69
CA ASP A 53 -6.70 13.24 8.13
C ASP A 53 -6.37 11.86 8.66
N ASN A 54 -5.85 11.80 9.89
CA ASN A 54 -5.50 10.55 10.52
C ASN A 54 -6.79 9.74 10.78
N PRO A 55 -6.83 8.46 10.41
CA PRO A 55 -7.98 7.60 10.69
C PRO A 55 -8.15 7.31 12.20
N ASP A 56 -7.10 7.47 13.01
CA ASP A 56 -7.17 7.37 14.46
C ASP A 56 -7.71 8.68 15.05
N PRO A 57 -8.88 8.68 15.71
CA PRO A 57 -9.47 9.88 16.28
C PRO A 57 -8.67 10.48 17.46
N LEU A 58 -7.73 9.72 18.02
CA LEU A 58 -6.86 10.17 19.10
C LEU A 58 -5.62 10.93 18.61
N ARG A 59 -5.37 10.89 17.30
CA ARG A 59 -4.23 11.56 16.66
C ARG A 59 -4.71 12.68 15.75
N THR A 60 -4.25 13.88 16.03
CA THR A 60 -4.58 15.08 15.26
C THR A 60 -3.66 15.33 14.06
N ASP A 61 -2.49 14.69 14.05
CA ASP A 61 -1.50 14.89 12.99
C ASP A 61 -1.98 14.23 11.70
N PRO A 62 -2.06 14.99 10.59
CA PRO A 62 -2.45 14.43 9.31
C PRO A 62 -1.38 13.45 8.80
N VAL A 63 -1.81 12.45 8.05
CA VAL A 63 -0.93 11.40 7.51
C VAL A 63 -0.75 11.52 6.01
N SER A 64 0.40 11.10 5.52
CA SER A 64 0.62 10.99 4.08
C SER A 64 -0.18 9.81 3.52
N TYR A 65 -0.77 10.00 2.36
CA TYR A 65 -1.60 9.00 1.69
C TYR A 65 -1.23 8.86 0.22
N VAL A 66 -1.21 7.64 -0.27
CA VAL A 66 -1.00 7.35 -1.71
C VAL A 66 -2.35 7.15 -2.38
N ASP A 67 -2.73 8.05 -3.26
CA ASP A 67 -4.00 7.94 -3.96
C ASP A 67 -4.01 6.83 -5.04
N ASN A 68 -5.20 6.54 -5.60
CA ASN A 68 -5.36 5.52 -6.64
C ASN A 68 -4.69 5.87 -7.98
N SER A 69 -4.14 7.06 -8.11
CA SER A 69 -3.41 7.51 -9.28
C SER A 69 -1.97 6.97 -9.34
N CYS A 70 -1.47 6.39 -8.25
CA CYS A 70 -0.14 5.80 -8.19
C CYS A 70 0.01 4.70 -9.24
N VAL A 71 1.03 4.81 -10.06
CA VAL A 71 1.38 3.82 -11.11
C VAL A 71 2.57 2.93 -10.72
N GLY A 72 3.03 3.01 -9.48
CA GLY A 72 4.14 2.20 -8.99
C GLY A 72 5.48 2.48 -9.68
N CYS A 73 5.70 3.71 -10.14
CA CYS A 73 6.92 4.07 -10.89
C CYS A 73 8.22 4.03 -10.06
N GLY A 74 8.13 3.98 -8.71
CA GLY A 74 9.28 3.88 -7.82
C GLY A 74 10.03 5.18 -7.55
N VAL A 75 9.60 6.32 -8.10
CA VAL A 75 10.29 7.61 -7.92
C VAL A 75 10.40 8.01 -6.45
N CYS A 76 9.32 7.80 -5.69
CA CYS A 76 9.32 8.06 -4.24
C CYS A 76 10.35 7.20 -3.47
N GLY A 77 10.63 5.98 -3.96
CA GLY A 77 11.66 5.13 -3.39
C GLY A 77 13.07 5.51 -3.84
N THR A 78 13.27 5.81 -5.13
CA THR A 78 14.60 6.05 -5.70
C THR A 78 15.13 7.46 -5.44
N ASN A 79 14.30 8.48 -5.66
CA ASN A 79 14.75 9.89 -5.55
C ASN A 79 14.67 10.42 -4.12
N ALA A 80 13.64 10.03 -3.38
CA ALA A 80 13.41 10.52 -2.03
C ALA A 80 13.86 9.54 -0.94
N HIS A 81 14.32 8.37 -1.31
CA HIS A 81 14.63 7.26 -0.39
C HIS A 81 13.51 6.95 0.62
N SER A 82 12.30 7.43 0.36
CA SER A 82 11.18 7.35 1.30
C SER A 82 10.80 5.91 1.62
N ALA A 83 10.87 5.02 0.62
CA ALA A 83 10.58 3.60 0.82
C ALA A 83 11.66 2.86 1.64
N VAL A 84 12.83 3.43 1.80
CA VAL A 84 13.96 2.83 2.55
C VAL A 84 14.06 3.44 3.95
N LEU A 85 13.83 4.74 4.08
CA LEU A 85 14.05 5.48 5.32
C LEU A 85 12.79 5.59 6.19
N CYS A 86 11.60 5.49 5.58
CA CYS A 86 10.34 5.62 6.29
C CYS A 86 9.72 4.24 6.57
N PRO A 87 9.57 3.84 7.83
CA PRO A 87 9.03 2.52 8.19
C PRO A 87 7.54 2.35 7.81
N SER A 88 6.80 3.46 7.66
CA SER A 88 5.41 3.45 7.22
C SER A 88 5.24 3.21 5.71
N PHE A 89 6.33 3.33 4.93
CA PHE A 89 6.28 3.27 3.48
C PHE A 89 6.52 1.85 2.99
N SER A 90 5.56 1.26 2.30
CA SER A 90 5.64 -0.09 1.78
C SER A 90 5.23 -0.18 0.31
N ARG A 91 5.77 -1.19 -0.39
CA ARG A 91 5.37 -1.52 -1.76
C ARG A 91 4.42 -2.71 -1.73
N VAL A 92 3.25 -2.55 -2.31
CA VAL A 92 2.23 -3.58 -2.41
C VAL A 92 1.90 -3.89 -3.86
N GLU A 93 1.56 -5.13 -4.16
CA GLU A 93 1.03 -5.52 -5.46
C GLU A 93 -0.49 -5.61 -5.39
N MET A 94 -1.15 -4.85 -6.27
CA MET A 94 -2.60 -4.91 -6.42
C MET A 94 -2.95 -5.75 -7.64
N ILE A 95 -3.85 -6.70 -7.45
CA ILE A 95 -4.40 -7.53 -8.53
C ILE A 95 -5.83 -7.06 -8.79
N HIS A 96 -6.08 -6.52 -9.96
CA HIS A 96 -7.41 -6.22 -10.45
C HIS A 96 -7.94 -7.42 -11.22
N ASN A 97 -9.23 -7.70 -11.10
CA ASN A 97 -9.90 -8.85 -11.69
C ASN A 97 -9.16 -10.18 -11.38
N PRO A 98 -9.08 -10.57 -10.09
CA PRO A 98 -8.41 -11.79 -9.69
C PRO A 98 -9.11 -13.01 -10.26
N THR A 99 -8.33 -13.97 -10.75
CA THR A 99 -8.85 -15.27 -11.21
C THR A 99 -9.35 -16.11 -10.04
N ALA A 100 -10.11 -17.16 -10.33
CA ALA A 100 -10.55 -18.12 -9.30
C ALA A 100 -9.36 -18.74 -8.55
N TRP A 101 -8.26 -18.95 -9.23
CA TRP A 101 -7.01 -19.43 -8.65
C TRP A 101 -6.34 -18.41 -7.69
N ASP A 102 -6.33 -17.12 -8.07
CA ASP A 102 -5.83 -16.07 -7.17
C ASP A 102 -6.65 -16.02 -5.88
N ARG A 103 -7.98 -16.09 -5.99
CA ARG A 103 -8.89 -16.11 -4.82
C ARG A 103 -8.68 -17.34 -3.94
N PHE A 104 -8.47 -18.50 -4.52
CA PHE A 104 -8.17 -19.72 -3.78
C PHE A 104 -6.86 -19.59 -3.01
N LEU A 105 -5.79 -19.09 -3.66
CA LEU A 105 -4.50 -18.87 -3.01
C LEU A 105 -4.59 -17.84 -1.88
N ASP A 106 -5.32 -16.74 -2.08
CA ASP A 106 -5.50 -15.73 -1.03
C ASP A 106 -6.29 -16.27 0.16
N ASN A 107 -7.33 -17.06 -0.09
CA ASN A 107 -8.11 -17.70 0.97
C ASN A 107 -7.26 -18.71 1.76
N THR A 108 -6.43 -19.51 1.10
CA THR A 108 -5.54 -20.45 1.79
C THR A 108 -4.48 -19.73 2.61
N ARG A 109 -3.87 -18.68 2.06
CA ARG A 109 -2.92 -17.82 2.79
C ARG A 109 -3.56 -17.09 3.97
N ALA A 110 -4.80 -16.63 3.82
CA ALA A 110 -5.54 -15.99 4.89
C ALA A 110 -5.81 -16.97 6.05
N ARG A 111 -6.24 -18.20 5.74
CA ARG A 111 -6.46 -19.26 6.74
C ARG A 111 -5.18 -19.63 7.49
N VAL A 112 -4.06 -19.75 6.77
CA VAL A 112 -2.76 -20.05 7.38
C VAL A 112 -2.32 -18.91 8.30
N ARG A 113 -2.42 -17.66 7.86
CA ARG A 113 -2.10 -16.49 8.70
C ARG A 113 -2.97 -16.41 9.95
N GLU A 114 -4.26 -16.68 9.83
CA GLU A 114 -5.17 -16.68 10.98
C GLU A 114 -4.83 -17.80 11.97
N TRP A 115 -4.51 -18.98 11.47
CA TRP A 115 -4.05 -20.08 12.30
C TRP A 115 -2.76 -19.74 13.07
N TRP A 116 -1.78 -19.11 12.41
CA TRP A 116 -0.56 -18.63 13.05
C TRP A 116 -0.86 -17.57 14.12
N ARG A 117 -1.67 -16.57 13.81
CA ARG A 117 -2.06 -15.51 14.75
C ARG A 117 -2.78 -16.06 16.00
N THR A 118 -3.65 -17.05 15.82
CA THR A 118 -4.35 -17.67 16.95
C THR A 118 -3.40 -18.48 17.81
N ARG A 119 -2.45 -19.15 17.20
CA ARG A 119 -1.40 -19.91 17.91
C ARG A 119 -0.47 -19.00 18.70
N ASP A 120 -0.06 -17.89 18.12
CA ASP A 120 0.80 -16.92 18.80
C ASP A 120 0.07 -16.23 19.95
N ARG A 121 -1.20 -15.86 19.77
CA ARG A 121 -2.03 -15.32 20.87
C ARG A 121 -2.13 -16.29 22.05
N LYS A 122 -2.31 -17.58 21.80
CA LYS A 122 -2.34 -18.60 22.85
C LYS A 122 -0.99 -18.71 23.56
N ARG A 123 0.13 -18.68 22.85
CA ARG A 123 1.47 -18.71 23.44
C ARG A 123 1.76 -17.46 24.29
N MET A 124 1.33 -16.28 23.82
CA MET A 124 1.51 -15.04 24.58
C MET A 124 0.67 -15.03 25.86
N ALA A 125 -0.58 -15.50 25.81
CA ALA A 125 -1.44 -15.63 26.98
C ALA A 125 -0.84 -16.58 28.04
N GLN A 126 -0.15 -17.64 27.64
CA GLN A 126 0.52 -18.58 28.54
C GLN A 126 1.79 -18.00 29.19
N ARG A 127 2.38 -16.94 28.65
CA ARG A 127 3.60 -16.31 29.20
C ARG A 127 3.30 -15.18 30.20
N GLN A 128 2.04 -14.81 30.38
CA GLN A 128 1.63 -13.74 31.29
C GLN A 128 1.32 -14.24 32.72
N PHE A 129 1.58 -15.51 33.01
CA PHE A 129 1.46 -16.11 34.35
C PHE A 129 2.79 -16.68 34.84
#